data_e1f6adf0dcbf92b9be4b1b061f3da28b
#
_entry.id   e1f6adf0dcbf92b9be4b1b061f3da28b
#
_cell.length_a   1.000
_cell.length_b   1.000
_cell.length_c   1.000
_cell.angle_alpha   90.00
_cell.angle_beta   90.00
_cell.angle_gamma   90.00
#
_symmetry.space_group_name_H-M   'P 1'
#
loop_
_entity.id
_entity.type
_entity.pdbx_description
1 polymer ?
#
loop_
_entity_poly.entity_id
_entity_poly.type
_entity_poly.pdbx_seq_one_letter_code
_entity_poly.pdbx_strand_id
1 'polypeptide(L)'
;MSKLLLPLVAGALVLGSSFAVRAQPVSDAIVKAPPAEPYRAVSSLVKLPDFIPGLGQLFVDPATLPAGPFLAYDRDGKLVSTVYMIPIKDMTAEKSFSDLKVPGIAVDHTDIMYNAGHPGVEVPHIHIVLWHIPAGEESRVAK
;
A
#
# COMPACT_ATOMS: atom_id res chain seq x y z
N MET A 1 -64.82 24.31 37.15
CA MET A 1 -64.00 24.98 36.15
C MET A 1 -62.58 24.37 36.18
N SER A 2 -62.39 23.27 35.45
CA SER A 2 -61.11 22.59 35.40
C SER A 2 -60.30 23.07 34.16
N LYS A 3 -59.17 23.66 34.40
CA LYS A 3 -58.21 24.06 33.33
C LYS A 3 -57.30 22.88 33.01
N LEU A 4 -57.41 22.34 31.81
CA LEU A 4 -56.59 21.32 31.28
C LEU A 4 -55.29 21.98 30.77
N LEU A 5 -54.11 21.63 31.35
CA LEU A 5 -52.79 22.02 30.88
C LEU A 5 -52.26 20.93 29.94
N LEU A 6 -52.04 21.26 28.66
CA LEU A 6 -51.36 20.41 27.71
C LEU A 6 -49.84 20.58 27.90
N PRO A 7 -49.06 19.49 27.92
CA PRO A 7 -47.58 19.60 27.90
C PRO A 7 -47.10 19.81 26.46
N LEU A 8 -46.26 20.82 26.31
CA LEU A 8 -45.53 21.14 25.10
C LEU A 8 -44.37 20.14 24.97
N VAL A 9 -44.40 19.24 23.98
CA VAL A 9 -43.30 18.34 23.68
C VAL A 9 -42.33 19.10 22.79
N ALA A 10 -41.18 19.48 23.35
CA ALA A 10 -40.06 20.05 22.59
C ALA A 10 -39.29 18.91 21.89
N GLY A 11 -39.49 18.76 20.60
CA GLY A 11 -38.72 17.83 19.78
C GLY A 11 -37.27 18.37 19.58
N ALA A 12 -36.28 17.68 20.14
CA ALA A 12 -34.87 17.96 19.87
C ALA A 12 -34.50 17.42 18.49
N LEU A 13 -34.19 18.34 17.56
CA LEU A 13 -33.67 18.00 16.24
C LEU A 13 -32.20 17.64 16.38
N VAL A 14 -31.86 16.33 16.31
CA VAL A 14 -30.50 15.85 16.28
C VAL A 14 -29.95 16.07 14.87
N LEU A 15 -29.17 17.12 14.69
CA LEU A 15 -28.38 17.35 13.49
C LEU A 15 -27.24 16.30 13.43
N GLY A 16 -27.47 15.24 12.66
CA GLY A 16 -26.43 14.25 12.38
C GLY A 16 -25.32 14.88 11.54
N SER A 17 -24.17 15.15 12.16
CA SER A 17 -22.96 15.58 11.45
C SER A 17 -22.42 14.38 10.66
N SER A 18 -22.67 14.35 9.36
CA SER A 18 -22.04 13.40 8.44
C SER A 18 -20.55 13.76 8.33
N PHE A 19 -19.70 12.98 8.99
CA PHE A 19 -18.25 13.06 8.77
C PHE A 19 -17.98 12.48 7.38
N ALA A 20 -17.77 13.35 6.40
CA ALA A 20 -17.21 12.96 5.12
C ALA A 20 -15.78 12.49 5.37
N VAL A 21 -15.52 11.19 5.22
CA VAL A 21 -14.15 10.65 5.17
C VAL A 21 -13.50 11.25 3.93
N ARG A 22 -12.68 12.25 4.14
CA ARG A 22 -11.92 12.89 3.07
C ARG A 22 -10.76 11.95 2.74
N ALA A 23 -10.79 11.34 1.55
CA ALA A 23 -9.64 10.62 1.04
C ALA A 23 -8.43 11.56 1.08
N GLN A 24 -7.34 11.12 1.72
CA GLN A 24 -6.10 11.87 1.73
C GLN A 24 -5.61 11.97 0.28
N PRO A 25 -5.24 13.16 -0.20
CA PRO A 25 -4.69 13.28 -1.53
C PRO A 25 -3.43 12.40 -1.62
N VAL A 26 -3.35 11.59 -2.68
CA VAL A 26 -2.13 10.86 -3.00
C VAL A 26 -1.01 11.88 -3.15
N SER A 27 0.07 11.68 -2.43
CA SER A 27 1.21 12.58 -2.54
C SER A 27 1.83 12.43 -3.94
N ASP A 28 1.89 13.53 -4.71
CA ASP A 28 2.59 13.58 -6.01
C ASP A 28 4.04 13.07 -5.90
N ALA A 29 4.60 13.14 -4.69
CA ALA A 29 5.94 12.68 -4.36
C ALA A 29 6.17 11.16 -4.55
N ILE A 30 5.12 10.35 -4.67
CA ILE A 30 5.23 8.88 -4.85
C ILE A 30 4.54 8.37 -6.12
N VAL A 31 3.79 9.20 -6.84
CA VAL A 31 3.06 8.77 -8.04
C VAL A 31 4.01 8.51 -9.20
N LYS A 32 5.17 9.17 -9.21
CA LYS A 32 6.16 9.09 -10.28
C LYS A 32 7.57 8.86 -9.75
N ALA A 33 8.33 8.00 -10.43
CA ALA A 33 9.74 7.74 -10.11
C ALA A 33 10.65 8.92 -10.50
N PRO A 34 11.72 9.16 -9.72
CA PRO A 34 11.98 8.57 -8.41
C PRO A 34 11.06 9.18 -7.33
N PRO A 35 10.55 8.37 -6.39
CA PRO A 35 9.81 8.90 -5.25
C PRO A 35 10.71 9.76 -4.36
N ALA A 36 10.09 10.66 -3.58
CA ALA A 36 10.81 11.50 -2.64
C ALA A 36 11.42 10.68 -1.48
N GLU A 37 12.37 11.29 -0.77
CA GLU A 37 12.89 10.73 0.49
C GLU A 37 11.73 10.34 1.44
N PRO A 38 11.86 9.23 2.20
CA PRO A 38 13.07 8.45 2.47
C PRO A 38 13.32 7.27 1.51
N TYR A 39 12.57 7.16 0.42
CA TYR A 39 12.66 6.03 -0.51
C TYR A 39 13.99 6.01 -1.26
N ARG A 40 14.56 4.81 -1.39
CA ARG A 40 15.81 4.51 -2.10
C ARG A 40 15.57 3.43 -3.15
N ALA A 41 16.24 3.53 -4.30
CA ALA A 41 16.22 2.45 -5.28
C ALA A 41 16.79 1.18 -4.67
N VAL A 42 16.07 0.06 -4.82
CA VAL A 42 16.51 -1.24 -4.28
C VAL A 42 17.86 -1.67 -4.87
N SER A 43 18.10 -1.37 -6.14
CA SER A 43 19.39 -1.62 -6.83
C SER A 43 20.57 -0.89 -6.19
N SER A 44 20.34 0.21 -5.47
CA SER A 44 21.39 0.90 -4.71
C SER A 44 21.70 0.26 -3.36
N LEU A 45 20.82 -0.59 -2.85
CA LEU A 45 20.93 -1.26 -1.55
C LEU A 45 21.45 -2.70 -1.67
N VAL A 46 21.08 -3.38 -2.74
CA VAL A 46 21.41 -4.78 -3.01
C VAL A 46 21.76 -4.98 -4.48
N LYS A 47 22.53 -6.04 -4.79
CA LYS A 47 22.94 -6.33 -6.16
C LYS A 47 21.79 -6.91 -7.00
N LEU A 48 20.90 -6.02 -7.44
CA LEU A 48 19.79 -6.32 -8.35
C LEU A 48 19.82 -5.31 -9.52
N PRO A 49 19.25 -5.66 -10.68
CA PRO A 49 19.07 -4.69 -11.75
C PRO A 49 18.12 -3.58 -11.35
N ASP A 50 18.27 -2.40 -11.95
CA ASP A 50 17.37 -1.25 -11.71
C ASP A 50 15.92 -1.57 -12.06
N PHE A 51 15.71 -2.34 -13.12
CA PHE A 51 14.39 -2.79 -13.55
C PHE A 51 14.31 -4.32 -13.45
N ILE A 52 13.38 -4.79 -12.66
CA ILE A 52 13.13 -6.23 -12.46
C ILE A 52 11.95 -6.64 -13.33
N PRO A 53 12.13 -7.55 -14.32
CA PRO A 53 11.02 -8.02 -15.15
C PRO A 53 9.85 -8.54 -14.29
N GLY A 54 8.64 -8.09 -14.63
CA GLY A 54 7.43 -8.45 -13.90
C GLY A 54 7.15 -7.65 -12.63
N LEU A 55 8.12 -6.89 -12.13
CA LEU A 55 7.95 -6.03 -10.94
C LEU A 55 8.19 -4.55 -11.23
N GLY A 56 9.09 -4.22 -12.16
CA GLY A 56 9.48 -2.85 -12.46
C GLY A 56 10.69 -2.36 -11.67
N GLN A 57 10.86 -1.05 -11.57
CA GLN A 57 11.89 -0.42 -10.75
C GLN A 57 11.38 -0.25 -9.32
N LEU A 58 12.07 -0.87 -8.35
CA LEU A 58 11.65 -0.89 -6.95
C LEU A 58 12.35 0.18 -6.13
N PHE A 59 11.56 0.85 -5.30
CA PHE A 59 12.04 1.78 -4.26
C PHE A 59 11.48 1.37 -2.90
N VAL A 60 12.25 1.55 -1.84
CA VAL A 60 11.86 1.21 -0.47
C VAL A 60 12.42 2.23 0.51
N ASP A 61 11.70 2.50 1.59
CA ASP A 61 12.28 3.14 2.77
C ASP A 61 13.13 2.09 3.51
N PRO A 62 14.46 2.27 3.63
CA PRO A 62 15.33 1.29 4.28
C PRO A 62 14.92 0.96 5.72
N ALA A 63 14.23 1.87 6.41
CA ALA A 63 13.77 1.64 7.78
C ALA A 63 12.64 0.59 7.87
N THR A 64 11.98 0.26 6.74
CA THR A 64 10.88 -0.71 6.69
C THR A 64 11.30 -2.11 6.28
N LEU A 65 12.58 -2.32 5.98
CA LEU A 65 13.09 -3.62 5.55
C LEU A 65 12.94 -4.69 6.65
N PRO A 66 12.69 -5.95 6.29
CA PRO A 66 12.49 -6.47 4.93
C PRO A 66 11.05 -6.35 4.42
N ALA A 67 10.08 -5.97 5.24
CA ALA A 67 8.65 -6.06 4.91
C ALA A 67 8.20 -5.07 3.82
N GLY A 68 8.79 -3.88 3.75
CA GLY A 68 8.33 -2.81 2.87
C GLY A 68 7.36 -1.85 3.55
N PRO A 69 6.62 -1.02 2.79
CA PRO A 69 6.26 -1.20 1.37
C PRO A 69 7.42 -0.93 0.39
N PHE A 70 7.46 -1.71 -0.67
CA PHE A 70 8.23 -1.42 -1.86
C PHE A 70 7.31 -0.79 -2.90
N LEU A 71 7.71 0.35 -3.45
CA LEU A 71 6.99 1.03 -4.52
C LEU A 71 7.59 0.61 -5.86
N ALA A 72 6.77 0.08 -6.76
CA ALA A 72 7.19 -0.43 -8.04
C ALA A 72 6.72 0.49 -9.18
N TYR A 73 7.65 0.85 -10.05
CA TYR A 73 7.40 1.75 -11.16
C TYR A 73 7.72 1.08 -12.50
N ASP A 74 6.92 1.38 -13.50
CA ASP A 74 7.21 0.97 -14.88
C ASP A 74 8.34 1.81 -15.51
N ARG A 75 8.67 1.53 -16.78
CA ARG A 75 9.72 2.24 -17.52
C ARG A 75 9.42 3.71 -17.78
N ASP A 76 8.14 4.10 -17.72
CA ASP A 76 7.69 5.49 -17.85
C ASP A 76 7.72 6.21 -16.48
N GLY A 77 8.15 5.51 -15.44
CA GLY A 77 8.21 6.02 -14.07
C GLY A 77 6.85 6.13 -13.40
N LYS A 78 5.82 5.44 -13.89
CA LYS A 78 4.50 5.42 -13.29
C LYS A 78 4.43 4.33 -12.23
N LEU A 79 3.89 4.64 -11.04
CA LEU A 79 3.65 3.67 -9.99
C LEU A 79 2.64 2.62 -10.47
N VAL A 80 3.04 1.34 -10.44
CA VAL A 80 2.22 0.22 -10.94
C VAL A 80 1.81 -0.75 -9.84
N SER A 81 2.61 -0.88 -8.78
CA SER A 81 2.23 -1.73 -7.64
C SER A 81 2.93 -1.30 -6.35
N THR A 82 2.37 -1.78 -5.24
CA THR A 82 2.98 -1.75 -3.91
C THR A 82 3.22 -3.19 -3.48
N VAL A 83 4.45 -3.51 -3.06
CA VAL A 83 4.84 -4.88 -2.72
C VAL A 83 5.27 -4.95 -1.26
N TYR A 84 4.82 -6.01 -0.58
CA TYR A 84 5.32 -6.41 0.73
C TYR A 84 6.03 -7.75 0.62
N MET A 85 7.11 -7.93 1.39
CA MET A 85 7.89 -9.17 1.47
C MET A 85 7.85 -9.67 2.91
N ILE A 86 7.10 -10.72 3.16
CA ILE A 86 6.90 -11.26 4.51
C ILE A 86 7.67 -12.57 4.63
N PRO A 87 8.79 -12.63 5.40
CA PRO A 87 9.51 -13.87 5.63
C PRO A 87 8.60 -14.91 6.32
N ILE A 88 8.54 -16.13 5.77
CA ILE A 88 7.65 -17.18 6.28
C ILE A 88 7.99 -17.56 7.72
N LYS A 89 9.28 -17.54 8.07
CA LYS A 89 9.75 -17.80 9.45
C LYS A 89 9.21 -16.80 10.47
N ASP A 90 8.79 -15.63 10.02
CA ASP A 90 8.25 -14.56 10.87
C ASP A 90 6.73 -14.62 11.00
N MET A 91 6.06 -15.53 10.29
CA MET A 91 4.62 -15.75 10.38
C MET A 91 4.31 -16.69 11.54
N THR A 92 4.31 -16.16 12.75
CA THR A 92 4.02 -16.90 13.99
C THR A 92 2.79 -16.34 14.68
N ALA A 93 2.25 -17.07 15.66
CA ALA A 93 1.07 -16.61 16.41
C ALA A 93 1.35 -15.31 17.21
N GLU A 94 2.60 -15.09 17.57
CA GLU A 94 3.05 -13.97 18.40
C GLU A 94 3.44 -12.73 17.58
N LYS A 95 3.66 -12.89 16.26
CA LYS A 95 4.13 -11.82 15.38
C LYS A 95 3.07 -11.47 14.34
N SER A 96 2.64 -10.23 14.35
CA SER A 96 1.74 -9.67 13.32
C SER A 96 2.46 -8.63 12.46
N PHE A 97 1.99 -8.48 11.23
CA PHE A 97 2.39 -7.41 10.32
C PHE A 97 1.18 -6.47 10.17
N SER A 98 1.06 -5.52 11.09
CA SER A 98 -0.04 -4.57 11.16
C SER A 98 0.40 -3.19 10.70
N ASP A 99 -0.57 -2.36 10.32
CA ASP A 99 -0.36 -0.94 9.97
C ASP A 99 0.66 -0.72 8.84
N LEU A 100 0.79 -1.69 7.94
CA LEU A 100 1.64 -1.58 6.77
C LEU A 100 1.16 -0.41 5.90
N LYS A 101 2.09 0.49 5.59
CA LYS A 101 1.76 1.69 4.81
C LYS A 101 1.41 1.32 3.38
N VAL A 102 0.35 1.92 2.85
CA VAL A 102 -0.02 1.84 1.43
C VAL A 102 -0.06 3.25 0.86
N PRO A 103 0.33 3.46 -0.41
CA PRO A 103 0.01 4.69 -1.12
C PRO A 103 -1.52 4.86 -1.13
N GLY A 104 -2.01 6.09 -1.05
CA GLY A 104 -3.45 6.38 -1.14
C GLY A 104 -4.03 6.21 -2.55
N ILE A 105 -3.51 5.26 -3.33
CA ILE A 105 -3.91 4.94 -4.72
C ILE A 105 -4.81 3.72 -4.70
N ALA A 106 -5.82 3.71 -5.58
CA ALA A 106 -6.71 2.57 -5.73
C ALA A 106 -5.92 1.29 -6.07
N VAL A 107 -6.29 0.19 -5.43
CA VAL A 107 -5.81 -1.15 -5.75
C VAL A 107 -6.83 -1.78 -6.70
N ASP A 108 -6.38 -2.24 -7.86
CA ASP A 108 -7.21 -2.97 -8.82
C ASP A 108 -7.39 -4.41 -8.37
N HIS A 109 -6.27 -5.09 -8.10
CA HIS A 109 -6.26 -6.48 -7.61
C HIS A 109 -4.98 -6.78 -6.81
N THR A 110 -4.92 -7.97 -6.22
CA THR A 110 -3.80 -8.39 -5.36
C THR A 110 -3.35 -9.79 -5.72
N ASP A 111 -2.03 -9.96 -5.86
CA ASP A 111 -1.38 -11.25 -5.99
C ASP A 111 -0.62 -11.61 -4.71
N ILE A 112 -0.64 -12.91 -4.37
CA ILE A 112 0.13 -13.46 -3.27
C ILE A 112 1.00 -14.58 -3.83
N MET A 113 2.33 -14.42 -3.73
CA MET A 113 3.28 -15.32 -4.35
C MET A 113 4.34 -15.81 -3.37
N TYR A 114 4.67 -17.09 -3.42
CA TYR A 114 5.81 -17.65 -2.72
C TYR A 114 7.11 -17.33 -3.47
N ASN A 115 8.15 -16.93 -2.70
CA ASN A 115 9.51 -16.79 -3.20
C ASN A 115 10.47 -17.57 -2.30
N ALA A 116 11.35 -18.37 -2.92
CA ALA A 116 12.32 -19.21 -2.19
C ALA A 116 13.48 -18.40 -1.59
N GLY A 117 13.67 -17.18 -2.05
CA GLY A 117 14.74 -16.26 -1.68
C GLY A 117 15.40 -15.62 -2.90
N HIS A 118 15.87 -14.41 -2.74
CA HIS A 118 16.61 -13.64 -3.74
C HIS A 118 17.62 -12.70 -3.05
N PRO A 119 18.55 -12.06 -3.77
CA PRO A 119 19.48 -11.10 -3.18
C PRO A 119 18.75 -10.03 -2.36
N GLY A 120 19.19 -9.84 -1.10
CA GLY A 120 18.57 -8.93 -0.14
C GLY A 120 17.53 -9.56 0.77
N VAL A 121 16.86 -10.65 0.36
CA VAL A 121 15.97 -11.47 1.21
C VAL A 121 16.20 -12.95 0.87
N GLU A 122 17.26 -13.53 1.43
CA GLU A 122 17.75 -14.88 1.10
C GLU A 122 16.97 -16.03 1.78
N VAL A 123 15.90 -15.69 2.48
CA VAL A 123 15.02 -16.68 3.14
C VAL A 123 13.69 -16.79 2.40
N PRO A 124 13.00 -17.95 2.50
CA PRO A 124 11.66 -18.11 1.96
C PRO A 124 10.70 -17.04 2.51
N HIS A 125 9.98 -16.38 1.61
CA HIS A 125 9.07 -15.31 1.94
C HIS A 125 7.87 -15.25 1.00
N ILE A 126 6.85 -14.52 1.39
CA ILE A 126 5.66 -14.25 0.59
C ILE A 126 5.77 -12.82 0.04
N HIS A 127 5.57 -12.67 -1.27
CA HIS A 127 5.26 -11.38 -1.88
C HIS A 127 3.76 -11.17 -1.85
N ILE A 128 3.33 -10.01 -1.36
CA ILE A 128 1.95 -9.52 -1.47
C ILE A 128 2.04 -8.30 -2.38
N VAL A 129 1.50 -8.40 -3.58
CA VAL A 129 1.56 -7.35 -4.62
C VAL A 129 0.18 -6.72 -4.77
N LEU A 130 0.07 -5.47 -4.37
CA LEU A 130 -1.13 -4.65 -4.57
C LEU A 130 -0.98 -3.90 -5.90
N TRP A 131 -1.67 -4.35 -6.93
CA TRP A 131 -1.61 -3.75 -8.26
C TRP A 131 -2.46 -2.48 -8.34
N HIS A 132 -1.89 -1.43 -8.94
CA HIS A 132 -2.54 -0.14 -9.21
C HIS A 132 -2.92 0.02 -10.68
N ILE A 133 -2.71 -1.03 -11.46
CA ILE A 133 -3.04 -1.13 -12.89
C ILE A 133 -3.91 -2.37 -13.12
N PRO A 134 -4.73 -2.39 -14.19
CA PRO A 134 -5.51 -3.58 -14.54
C PRO A 134 -4.62 -4.79 -14.85
N ALA A 135 -5.09 -6.01 -14.53
CA ALA A 135 -4.37 -7.26 -14.78
C ALA A 135 -3.92 -7.42 -16.25
N GLY A 136 -4.70 -6.94 -17.21
CA GLY A 136 -4.32 -6.95 -18.63
C GLY A 136 -3.11 -6.08 -18.99
N GLU A 137 -2.70 -5.16 -18.09
CA GLU A 137 -1.55 -4.27 -18.29
C GLU A 137 -0.26 -4.77 -17.62
N GLU A 138 -0.29 -5.80 -16.79
CA GLU A 138 0.89 -6.32 -16.09
C GLU A 138 2.00 -6.76 -17.06
N SER A 139 1.63 -7.31 -18.22
CA SER A 139 2.59 -7.78 -19.23
C SER A 139 3.55 -6.69 -19.71
N ARG A 140 3.19 -5.41 -19.63
CA ARG A 140 4.07 -4.29 -19.99
C ARG A 140 5.17 -4.06 -18.94
N VAL A 141 4.94 -4.49 -17.69
CA VAL A 141 5.92 -4.42 -16.61
C VAL A 141 6.87 -5.62 -16.67
N ALA A 142 6.46 -6.72 -17.33
CA ALA A 142 7.26 -7.92 -17.49
C ALA A 142 8.44 -7.79 -18.46
N LYS A 143 8.48 -6.72 -19.25
CA LYS A 143 9.46 -6.50 -20.35
C LYS A 143 10.55 -5.54 -19.99
#